data_11d9f71592b5b6526ec40cd89538ec0c
#
_entry.id   11d9f71592b5b6526ec40cd89538ec0c
#
_cell.length_a   1.000
_cell.length_b   1.000
_cell.length_c   1.000
_cell.angle_alpha   90.00
_cell.angle_beta   90.00
_cell.angle_gamma   90.00
#
_symmetry.space_group_name_H-M   'P 1'
#
loop_
_entity.id
_entity.type
_entity.pdbx_description
1 polymer ?
#
loop_
_entity_poly.entity_id
_entity_poly.type
_entity_poly.pdbx_seq_one_letter_code
_entity_poly.pdbx_strand_id
1 'polypeptide(L)'
;MLKQILILLVLFLPLSSAFSHSTSLSPVPFVNELNNPRGVLTFGKDQWIIIEAGTGKKLGGKHPGKISLGHDINRDGLLSAIEKSVLVDHLLSYNIMEFFNPGGDEVVGPGDGVLFDQRRLIYTRDSGRESTEIVQLDLVDLSEVILFERPGVVNSIVISADQQTLFLAESTLNQIGAYHFESGYEELLLFDVLDHQQQAVPTGIALDVKGNLLVTLFSGQLWAYYGETISFMPGDAKLAYVNLADRTFEYLLEGLTTAIDVVTDADDNVYFLEMTTAWPTNLISREFDLYNRNSPPDPGGYVRYSGRLSMMRSGSKEVFVLAEGLDLPTNLSIHDGQLFISSGQGTPGRNVWTHQGVVPIEGKIFSYSLNR
;
A
#
# COMPACT_ATOMS: atom_id res chain seq x y z
N MET A 1 57.63 -26.30 20.99
CA MET A 1 56.84 -26.19 19.75
C MET A 1 55.55 -25.46 20.03
N LEU A 2 55.53 -24.12 19.91
CA LEU A 2 54.31 -23.27 20.07
C LEU A 2 53.61 -23.24 18.71
N LYS A 3 52.36 -23.73 18.66
CA LYS A 3 51.47 -23.53 17.52
C LYS A 3 50.83 -22.18 17.67
N GLN A 4 51.16 -21.24 16.81
CA GLN A 4 50.43 -19.99 16.65
C GLN A 4 49.10 -20.30 15.96
N ILE A 5 47.99 -20.03 16.66
CA ILE A 5 46.63 -20.03 16.08
C ILE A 5 46.41 -18.65 15.49
N LEU A 6 46.37 -18.54 14.17
CA LEU A 6 45.98 -17.32 13.47
C LEU A 6 44.45 -17.24 13.48
N ILE A 7 43.88 -16.33 14.33
CA ILE A 7 42.45 -16.02 14.32
C ILE A 7 42.23 -15.02 13.18
N LEU A 8 41.61 -15.47 12.10
CA LEU A 8 41.15 -14.61 11.01
C LEU A 8 39.86 -13.90 11.47
N LEU A 9 40.00 -12.65 11.88
CA LEU A 9 38.87 -11.79 12.18
C LEU A 9 38.23 -11.33 10.87
N VAL A 10 37.17 -12.00 10.43
CA VAL A 10 36.35 -11.54 9.31
C VAL A 10 35.45 -10.41 9.82
N LEU A 11 35.86 -9.18 9.53
CA LEU A 11 35.01 -8.00 9.73
C LEU A 11 33.89 -8.06 8.72
N PHE A 12 32.72 -8.48 9.15
CA PHE A 12 31.46 -8.19 8.44
C PHE A 12 31.20 -6.69 8.56
N LEU A 13 31.58 -5.93 7.56
CA LEU A 13 31.05 -4.59 7.36
C LEU A 13 29.62 -4.77 6.86
N PRO A 14 28.60 -4.23 7.56
CA PRO A 14 27.27 -4.17 6.97
C PRO A 14 27.36 -3.32 5.70
N LEU A 15 26.95 -3.87 4.58
CA LEU A 15 26.65 -3.08 3.38
C LEU A 15 25.43 -2.21 3.74
N SER A 16 25.68 -1.05 4.35
CA SER A 16 24.67 -0.01 4.42
C SER A 16 24.45 0.45 2.98
N SER A 17 23.29 0.14 2.41
CA SER A 17 22.79 0.81 1.23
C SER A 17 22.84 2.30 1.52
N ALA A 18 23.66 3.04 0.80
CA ALA A 18 23.84 4.46 1.00
C ALA A 18 22.56 5.18 0.52
N PHE A 19 21.64 5.44 1.45
CA PHE A 19 20.57 6.39 1.19
C PHE A 19 21.21 7.78 1.11
N SER A 20 21.13 8.41 -0.05
CA SER A 20 21.54 9.80 -0.18
C SER A 20 20.36 10.72 0.13
N HIS A 21 20.59 11.76 0.95
CA HIS A 21 19.57 12.76 1.20
C HIS A 21 19.47 13.69 -0.02
N SER A 22 18.37 13.58 -0.76
CA SER A 22 17.97 14.59 -1.74
C SER A 22 17.18 15.71 -1.06
N THR A 23 16.93 16.80 -1.76
CA THR A 23 16.02 17.85 -1.28
C THR A 23 14.66 17.26 -0.93
N SER A 24 14.29 17.29 0.35
CA SER A 24 13.02 16.80 0.84
C SER A 24 11.86 17.48 0.10
N LEU A 25 10.93 16.68 -0.43
CA LEU A 25 9.68 17.18 -0.99
C LEU A 25 8.77 17.63 0.15
N SER A 26 8.05 18.72 -0.05
CA SER A 26 7.09 19.21 0.92
C SER A 26 5.70 18.69 0.58
N PRO A 27 4.98 18.06 1.54
CA PRO A 27 3.61 17.65 1.34
C PRO A 27 2.68 18.86 1.22
N VAL A 28 1.76 18.79 0.28
CA VAL A 28 0.63 19.71 0.19
C VAL A 28 -0.65 18.90 0.45
N PRO A 29 -1.50 19.29 1.40
CA PRO A 29 -2.79 18.62 1.57
C PRO A 29 -3.58 18.66 0.27
N PHE A 30 -4.08 17.50 -0.16
CA PHE A 30 -4.91 17.40 -1.37
C PHE A 30 -6.35 17.03 -1.03
N VAL A 31 -6.56 16.04 -0.15
CA VAL A 31 -7.88 15.68 0.39
C VAL A 31 -7.75 15.39 1.87
N ASN A 32 -8.62 15.94 2.68
CA ASN A 32 -8.70 15.68 4.11
C ASN A 32 -10.00 14.95 4.47
N GLU A 33 -10.10 14.49 5.72
CA GLU A 33 -11.30 13.89 6.30
C GLU A 33 -11.77 12.65 5.57
N LEU A 34 -10.82 11.80 5.20
CA LEU A 34 -11.08 10.50 4.58
C LEU A 34 -11.06 9.38 5.61
N ASN A 35 -11.70 8.27 5.27
CA ASN A 35 -11.71 7.06 6.09
C ASN A 35 -10.85 5.98 5.42
N ASN A 36 -9.57 5.89 5.80
CA ASN A 36 -8.62 4.95 5.24
C ASN A 36 -8.54 5.02 3.71
N PRO A 37 -8.02 6.13 3.15
CA PRO A 37 -7.85 6.23 1.70
C PRO A 37 -6.89 5.13 1.20
N ARG A 38 -7.26 4.49 0.08
CA ARG A 38 -6.54 3.36 -0.52
C ARG A 38 -6.08 3.64 -1.93
N GLY A 39 -6.53 4.72 -2.54
CA GLY A 39 -6.12 5.10 -3.87
C GLY A 39 -6.71 6.43 -4.30
N VAL A 40 -5.97 7.10 -5.16
CA VAL A 40 -6.44 8.25 -5.94
C VAL A 40 -5.99 8.09 -7.36
N LEU A 41 -6.94 8.12 -8.28
CA LEU A 41 -6.71 7.95 -9.72
C LEU A 41 -7.13 9.21 -10.44
N THR A 42 -6.31 9.73 -11.32
CA THR A 42 -6.71 10.84 -12.18
C THR A 42 -7.69 10.36 -13.25
N PHE A 43 -8.89 10.93 -13.25
CA PHE A 43 -9.97 10.54 -14.17
C PHE A 43 -10.10 11.48 -15.36
N GLY A 44 -9.77 12.74 -15.17
CA GLY A 44 -9.85 13.76 -16.21
C GLY A 44 -9.12 15.02 -15.77
N LYS A 45 -9.30 16.09 -16.51
CA LYS A 45 -8.74 17.37 -16.11
C LYS A 45 -9.42 17.84 -14.81
N ASP A 46 -8.64 18.09 -13.79
CA ASP A 46 -9.10 18.55 -12.48
C ASP A 46 -10.13 17.57 -11.81
N GLN A 47 -10.09 16.24 -12.18
CA GLN A 47 -10.98 15.21 -11.66
C GLN A 47 -10.23 13.97 -11.23
N TRP A 48 -10.67 13.36 -10.10
CA TRP A 48 -10.04 12.19 -9.49
C TRP A 48 -11.08 11.22 -8.95
N ILE A 49 -10.77 9.93 -9.08
CA ILE A 49 -11.47 8.87 -8.34
C ILE A 49 -10.73 8.65 -7.03
N ILE A 50 -11.46 8.63 -5.92
CA ILE A 50 -10.92 8.41 -4.56
C ILE A 50 -11.54 7.13 -4.02
N ILE A 51 -10.70 6.20 -3.57
CA ILE A 51 -11.10 4.93 -2.96
C ILE A 51 -10.83 5.01 -1.46
N GLU A 52 -11.84 4.72 -0.65
CA GLU A 52 -11.74 4.71 0.82
C GLU A 52 -12.16 3.33 1.36
N ALA A 53 -11.30 2.68 2.14
CA ALA A 53 -11.62 1.40 2.78
C ALA A 53 -12.69 1.52 3.87
N GLY A 54 -12.97 2.72 4.34
CA GLY A 54 -14.02 2.96 5.32
C GLY A 54 -13.53 3.00 6.77
N THR A 55 -14.44 2.84 7.72
CA THR A 55 -14.12 2.99 9.16
C THR A 55 -13.82 1.68 9.87
N GLY A 56 -13.95 0.55 9.20
CA GLY A 56 -13.72 -0.77 9.78
C GLY A 56 -14.76 -1.22 10.79
N LYS A 57 -15.89 -0.54 10.93
CA LYS A 57 -16.94 -0.93 11.87
C LYS A 57 -17.94 -1.88 11.22
N LYS A 58 -17.89 -3.15 11.62
CA LYS A 58 -18.75 -4.21 11.08
C LYS A 58 -20.17 -4.17 11.65
N LEU A 59 -20.37 -3.87 12.93
CA LEU A 59 -21.64 -4.03 13.61
C LEU A 59 -22.42 -2.70 13.70
N GLY A 60 -23.43 -2.55 12.84
CA GLY A 60 -24.43 -1.47 12.93
C GLY A 60 -23.90 -0.06 12.66
N GLY A 61 -22.63 0.06 12.34
CA GLY A 61 -22.02 1.32 11.94
C GLY A 61 -22.18 1.56 10.45
N LYS A 62 -22.78 2.67 10.10
CA LYS A 62 -22.94 3.12 8.72
C LYS A 62 -21.66 3.82 8.24
N HIS A 63 -20.56 3.10 8.13
CA HIS A 63 -19.35 3.73 7.58
C HIS A 63 -18.59 2.74 6.70
N PRO A 64 -19.28 2.28 5.66
CA PRO A 64 -18.69 1.38 4.68
C PRO A 64 -17.55 2.04 3.94
N GLY A 65 -16.80 1.22 3.24
CA GLY A 65 -15.94 1.68 2.19
C GLY A 65 -16.75 2.36 1.09
N LYS A 66 -16.11 3.24 0.36
CA LYS A 66 -16.76 3.98 -0.72
C LYS A 66 -15.79 4.37 -1.82
N ILE A 67 -16.36 4.69 -2.98
CA ILE A 67 -15.66 5.28 -4.12
C ILE A 67 -16.32 6.62 -4.41
N SER A 68 -15.52 7.67 -4.55
CA SER A 68 -15.99 9.03 -4.80
C SER A 68 -15.31 9.61 -6.03
N LEU A 69 -16.01 10.49 -6.73
CA LEU A 69 -15.45 11.38 -7.74
C LEU A 69 -15.19 12.76 -7.09
N GLY A 70 -13.95 13.19 -7.12
CA GLY A 70 -13.54 14.55 -6.77
C GLY A 70 -13.43 15.42 -8.03
N HIS A 71 -13.81 16.69 -7.93
CA HIS A 71 -13.64 17.67 -8.99
C HIS A 71 -13.22 19.00 -8.37
N ASP A 72 -11.97 19.40 -8.55
CA ASP A 72 -11.44 20.68 -8.10
C ASP A 72 -12.00 21.82 -8.97
N ILE A 73 -13.21 22.26 -8.60
CA ILE A 73 -13.98 23.25 -9.37
C ILE A 73 -13.34 24.63 -9.27
N ASN A 74 -12.82 24.96 -8.08
CA ASN A 74 -12.25 26.27 -7.81
C ASN A 74 -10.73 26.33 -8.18
N ARG A 75 -10.12 25.19 -8.49
CA ARG A 75 -8.71 25.03 -8.89
C ARG A 75 -7.70 25.55 -7.87
N ASP A 76 -8.00 25.33 -6.60
CA ASP A 76 -7.07 25.68 -5.52
C ASP A 76 -6.11 24.54 -5.16
N GLY A 77 -6.26 23.38 -5.80
CA GLY A 77 -5.43 22.19 -5.58
C GLY A 77 -5.84 21.40 -4.35
N LEU A 78 -7.02 21.68 -3.77
CA LEU A 78 -7.56 20.97 -2.60
C LEU A 78 -8.99 20.49 -2.90
N LEU A 79 -9.27 19.22 -2.71
CA LEU A 79 -10.63 18.70 -2.82
C LEU A 79 -11.36 18.84 -1.48
N SER A 80 -12.26 19.79 -1.42
CA SER A 80 -13.19 20.00 -0.29
C SER A 80 -14.34 18.99 -0.29
N ALA A 81 -15.12 18.94 0.77
CA ALA A 81 -16.26 18.02 0.87
C ALA A 81 -17.34 18.27 -0.21
N ILE A 82 -17.55 19.54 -0.58
CA ILE A 82 -18.55 19.92 -1.60
C ILE A 82 -18.12 19.61 -3.03
N GLU A 83 -16.83 19.34 -3.25
CA GLU A 83 -16.22 18.98 -4.53
C GLU A 83 -16.14 17.47 -4.72
N LYS A 84 -16.67 16.70 -3.78
CA LYS A 84 -16.73 15.23 -3.84
C LYS A 84 -18.16 14.74 -3.98
N SER A 85 -18.38 13.82 -4.91
CA SER A 85 -19.65 13.09 -5.07
C SER A 85 -19.40 11.60 -4.91
N VAL A 86 -20.27 10.91 -4.19
CA VAL A 86 -20.16 9.46 -4.00
C VAL A 86 -20.65 8.75 -5.25
N LEU A 87 -19.85 7.85 -5.80
CA LEU A 87 -20.20 6.97 -6.91
C LEU A 87 -20.75 5.63 -6.40
N VAL A 88 -20.03 5.02 -5.45
CA VAL A 88 -20.41 3.76 -4.78
C VAL A 88 -20.23 3.94 -3.30
N ASP A 89 -21.19 3.53 -2.51
CA ASP A 89 -21.12 3.46 -1.05
C ASP A 89 -21.50 2.06 -0.55
N HIS A 90 -21.51 1.87 0.75
CA HIS A 90 -21.88 0.60 1.39
C HIS A 90 -20.96 -0.60 1.03
N LEU A 91 -19.74 -0.34 0.55
CA LEU A 91 -18.75 -1.39 0.36
C LEU A 91 -18.31 -1.94 1.73
N LEU A 92 -18.09 -3.24 1.80
CA LEU A 92 -17.69 -3.91 3.05
C LEU A 92 -16.42 -3.24 3.61
N SER A 93 -16.45 -2.99 4.92
CA SER A 93 -15.31 -2.44 5.66
C SER A 93 -15.28 -3.07 7.04
N TYR A 94 -14.13 -3.59 7.46
CA TYR A 94 -13.94 -4.14 8.79
C TYR A 94 -12.51 -3.90 9.28
N ASN A 95 -12.34 -3.96 10.61
CA ASN A 95 -11.01 -3.89 11.19
C ASN A 95 -10.50 -5.30 11.46
N ILE A 96 -9.27 -5.58 11.07
CA ILE A 96 -8.63 -6.89 11.25
C ILE A 96 -8.70 -7.33 12.71
N MET A 97 -8.56 -6.43 13.66
CA MET A 97 -8.67 -6.74 15.08
C MET A 97 -10.01 -7.30 15.53
N GLU A 98 -11.08 -7.09 14.78
CA GLU A 98 -12.39 -7.69 15.10
C GLU A 98 -12.36 -9.21 14.95
N PHE A 99 -11.45 -9.74 14.16
CA PHE A 99 -11.32 -11.17 13.87
C PHE A 99 -10.08 -11.79 14.49
N PHE A 100 -9.02 -11.00 14.61
CA PHE A 100 -7.68 -11.45 14.97
C PHE A 100 -7.15 -10.57 16.09
N ASN A 101 -7.45 -10.94 17.32
CA ASN A 101 -6.87 -10.25 18.48
C ASN A 101 -5.61 -11.03 18.94
N PRO A 102 -4.41 -10.43 18.88
CA PRO A 102 -4.13 -9.07 18.52
C PRO A 102 -3.64 -8.92 17.07
N GLY A 103 -4.54 -8.60 16.15
CA GLY A 103 -4.17 -8.03 14.86
C GLY A 103 -3.88 -6.53 15.02
N GLY A 104 -3.24 -5.90 14.05
CA GLY A 104 -3.06 -4.46 14.03
C GLY A 104 -4.37 -3.68 13.90
N ASP A 105 -4.36 -2.40 14.26
CA ASP A 105 -5.46 -1.49 13.92
C ASP A 105 -5.42 -1.19 12.41
N GLU A 106 -5.82 -2.17 11.65
CA GLU A 106 -5.82 -2.13 10.20
C GLU A 106 -7.24 -2.30 9.68
N VAL A 107 -7.68 -1.33 8.86
CA VAL A 107 -8.99 -1.35 8.24
C VAL A 107 -8.89 -1.95 6.84
N VAL A 108 -9.64 -2.99 6.60
CA VAL A 108 -9.82 -3.64 5.29
C VAL A 108 -11.12 -3.18 4.66
N GLY A 109 -11.12 -2.99 3.36
CA GLY A 109 -12.27 -2.56 2.57
C GLY A 109 -11.91 -2.56 1.08
N PRO A 110 -12.54 -1.71 0.25
CA PRO A 110 -12.05 -1.47 -1.10
C PRO A 110 -10.55 -1.14 -1.06
N GLY A 111 -9.79 -1.85 -1.87
CA GLY A 111 -8.34 -1.75 -1.86
C GLY A 111 -7.81 -0.79 -2.92
N ASP A 112 -7.48 -1.30 -4.07
CA ASP A 112 -6.86 -0.57 -5.16
C ASP A 112 -7.78 -0.52 -6.38
N GLY A 113 -7.45 0.32 -7.35
CA GLY A 113 -8.20 0.41 -8.60
C GLY A 113 -7.38 0.93 -9.77
N VAL A 114 -7.83 0.61 -10.96
CA VAL A 114 -7.27 1.11 -12.22
C VAL A 114 -8.38 1.57 -13.15
N LEU A 115 -8.12 2.63 -13.91
CA LEU A 115 -9.03 3.08 -14.95
C LEU A 115 -8.86 2.20 -16.20
N PHE A 116 -9.99 1.73 -16.70
CA PHE A 116 -10.09 0.98 -17.95
C PHE A 116 -10.87 1.81 -18.97
N ASP A 117 -10.26 2.12 -20.09
CA ASP A 117 -10.83 2.91 -21.21
C ASP A 117 -11.48 4.26 -20.85
N GLN A 118 -11.01 4.94 -19.82
CA GLN A 118 -11.52 6.25 -19.36
C GLN A 118 -13.02 6.30 -18.98
N ARG A 119 -13.71 5.16 -19.01
CA ARG A 119 -15.12 5.04 -18.68
C ARG A 119 -15.36 4.08 -17.52
N ARG A 120 -14.50 3.09 -17.37
CA ARG A 120 -14.68 2.02 -16.41
C ARG A 120 -13.57 2.04 -15.38
N LEU A 121 -13.93 1.85 -14.14
CA LEU A 121 -13.01 1.57 -13.03
C LEU A 121 -13.03 0.08 -12.77
N ILE A 122 -11.86 -0.56 -12.73
CA ILE A 122 -11.70 -1.88 -12.14
C ILE A 122 -11.11 -1.68 -10.76
N TYR A 123 -11.71 -2.27 -9.75
CA TYR A 123 -11.26 -2.12 -8.37
C TYR A 123 -11.40 -3.42 -7.57
N THR A 124 -10.65 -3.51 -6.47
CA THR A 124 -10.68 -4.66 -5.56
C THR A 124 -11.60 -4.34 -4.39
N ARG A 125 -12.37 -5.33 -3.93
CA ARG A 125 -13.12 -5.26 -2.68
C ARG A 125 -13.17 -6.62 -1.99
N ASP A 126 -13.23 -6.59 -0.67
CA ASP A 126 -13.42 -7.80 0.12
C ASP A 126 -14.83 -8.36 -0.07
N SER A 127 -14.95 -9.66 -0.28
CA SER A 127 -16.24 -10.36 -0.48
C SER A 127 -16.95 -10.67 0.84
N GLY A 128 -16.27 -10.52 1.98
CA GLY A 128 -16.72 -11.01 3.29
C GLY A 128 -16.57 -12.52 3.50
N ARG A 129 -15.83 -13.22 2.61
CA ARG A 129 -15.66 -14.67 2.60
C ARG A 129 -14.20 -15.13 2.48
N GLU A 130 -13.28 -14.35 3.05
CA GLU A 130 -11.83 -14.59 2.93
C GLU A 130 -11.35 -14.57 1.48
N SER A 131 -11.95 -13.72 0.67
CA SER A 131 -11.64 -13.55 -0.75
C SER A 131 -11.81 -12.11 -1.19
N THR A 132 -11.16 -11.77 -2.30
CA THR A 132 -11.26 -10.46 -2.94
C THR A 132 -12.02 -10.60 -4.26
N GLU A 133 -13.07 -9.81 -4.43
CA GLU A 133 -13.75 -9.61 -5.71
C GLU A 133 -13.03 -8.54 -6.52
N ILE A 134 -12.83 -8.82 -7.80
CA ILE A 134 -12.37 -7.86 -8.81
C ILE A 134 -13.60 -7.38 -9.55
N VAL A 135 -13.92 -6.11 -9.40
CA VAL A 135 -15.18 -5.53 -9.85
C VAL A 135 -14.93 -4.46 -10.91
N GLN A 136 -15.72 -4.47 -11.97
CA GLN A 136 -15.77 -3.40 -12.93
C GLN A 136 -16.99 -2.52 -12.66
N LEU A 137 -16.76 -1.23 -12.48
CA LEU A 137 -17.77 -0.18 -12.32
C LEU A 137 -17.82 0.66 -13.61
N ASP A 138 -18.99 0.79 -14.22
CA ASP A 138 -19.22 1.79 -15.26
C ASP A 138 -19.42 3.17 -14.61
N LEU A 139 -18.58 4.13 -14.96
CA LEU A 139 -18.60 5.47 -14.35
C LEU A 139 -19.72 6.37 -14.88
N VAL A 140 -20.51 5.92 -15.85
CA VAL A 140 -21.64 6.67 -16.43
C VAL A 140 -22.95 6.28 -15.80
N ASP A 141 -23.25 4.98 -15.72
CA ASP A 141 -24.53 4.49 -15.19
C ASP A 141 -24.41 3.86 -13.79
N LEU A 142 -23.18 3.78 -13.28
CA LEU A 142 -22.80 3.23 -11.97
C LEU A 142 -23.15 1.75 -11.81
N SER A 143 -23.30 1.02 -12.90
CA SER A 143 -23.51 -0.43 -12.85
C SER A 143 -22.20 -1.16 -12.52
N GLU A 144 -22.31 -2.20 -11.70
CA GLU A 144 -21.18 -3.04 -11.29
C GLU A 144 -21.29 -4.44 -11.87
N VAL A 145 -20.14 -5.00 -12.27
CA VAL A 145 -19.99 -6.39 -12.70
C VAL A 145 -18.79 -7.00 -11.96
N ILE A 146 -19.01 -8.10 -11.24
CA ILE A 146 -17.92 -8.89 -10.70
C ILE A 146 -17.28 -9.65 -11.88
N LEU A 147 -16.02 -9.32 -12.17
CA LEU A 147 -15.26 -9.99 -13.23
C LEU A 147 -14.86 -11.40 -12.79
N PHE A 148 -14.31 -11.49 -11.60
CA PHE A 148 -13.91 -12.76 -10.94
C PHE A 148 -13.61 -12.52 -9.47
N GLU A 149 -13.35 -13.63 -8.74
CA GLU A 149 -13.03 -13.65 -7.32
C GLU A 149 -11.71 -14.38 -7.09
N ARG A 150 -10.90 -13.91 -6.15
CA ARG A 150 -9.62 -14.52 -5.75
C ARG A 150 -9.60 -14.84 -4.26
N PRO A 151 -9.06 -16.02 -3.86
CA PRO A 151 -8.89 -16.35 -2.44
C PRO A 151 -7.94 -15.35 -1.77
N GLY A 152 -8.25 -14.96 -0.54
CA GLY A 152 -7.44 -14.08 0.27
C GLY A 152 -7.45 -12.63 -0.20
N VAL A 153 -6.36 -11.93 0.03
CA VAL A 153 -6.21 -10.50 -0.21
C VAL A 153 -5.46 -10.24 -1.52
N VAL A 154 -6.07 -9.47 -2.40
CA VAL A 154 -5.44 -8.81 -3.54
C VAL A 154 -5.24 -7.35 -3.17
N ASN A 155 -4.01 -6.95 -2.88
CA ASN A 155 -3.71 -5.61 -2.39
C ASN A 155 -3.68 -4.55 -3.49
N SER A 156 -3.10 -4.86 -4.63
CA SER A 156 -2.93 -3.91 -5.72
C SER A 156 -3.14 -4.57 -7.07
N ILE A 157 -3.56 -3.77 -8.04
CA ILE A 157 -3.82 -4.18 -9.41
C ILE A 157 -3.24 -3.16 -10.39
N VAL A 158 -2.73 -3.65 -11.52
CA VAL A 158 -2.29 -2.79 -12.62
C VAL A 158 -2.72 -3.39 -13.95
N ILE A 159 -3.11 -2.54 -14.90
CA ILE A 159 -3.53 -2.99 -16.23
C ILE A 159 -2.41 -2.79 -17.25
N SER A 160 -2.22 -3.77 -18.16
CA SER A 160 -1.26 -3.66 -19.25
C SER A 160 -1.57 -2.47 -20.17
N ALA A 161 -0.55 -1.94 -20.84
CA ALA A 161 -0.69 -0.76 -21.71
C ALA A 161 -1.70 -0.97 -22.86
N ASP A 162 -1.85 -2.21 -23.34
CA ASP A 162 -2.86 -2.59 -24.35
C ASP A 162 -4.24 -2.87 -23.75
N GLN A 163 -4.37 -2.79 -22.43
CA GLN A 163 -5.59 -3.05 -21.66
C GLN A 163 -6.17 -4.48 -21.85
N GLN A 164 -5.31 -5.46 -22.20
CA GLN A 164 -5.75 -6.83 -22.36
C GLN A 164 -5.52 -7.71 -21.13
N THR A 165 -4.64 -7.29 -20.22
CA THR A 165 -4.27 -8.06 -19.06
C THR A 165 -4.29 -7.20 -17.80
N LEU A 166 -4.93 -7.70 -16.75
CA LEU A 166 -4.89 -7.16 -15.40
C LEU A 166 -3.92 -8.00 -14.57
N PHE A 167 -2.88 -7.39 -14.01
CA PHE A 167 -1.96 -8.06 -13.07
C PHE A 167 -2.39 -7.77 -11.65
N LEU A 168 -2.22 -8.76 -10.76
CA LEU A 168 -2.69 -8.75 -9.39
C LEU A 168 -1.56 -9.07 -8.42
N ALA A 169 -1.36 -8.24 -7.40
CA ALA A 169 -0.52 -8.56 -6.24
C ALA A 169 -1.37 -9.32 -5.22
N GLU A 170 -1.25 -10.66 -5.22
CA GLU A 170 -2.03 -11.56 -4.37
C GLU A 170 -1.28 -11.86 -3.07
N SER A 171 -1.46 -10.99 -2.09
CA SER A 171 -0.68 -10.97 -0.84
C SER A 171 -0.75 -12.26 -0.05
N THR A 172 -1.95 -12.81 0.12
CA THR A 172 -2.16 -14.05 0.90
C THR A 172 -1.53 -15.27 0.25
N LEU A 173 -1.46 -15.26 -1.07
CA LEU A 173 -0.93 -16.39 -1.85
C LEU A 173 0.56 -16.23 -2.21
N ASN A 174 1.20 -15.10 -1.84
CA ASN A 174 2.58 -14.79 -2.16
C ASN A 174 2.89 -14.80 -3.66
N GLN A 175 1.96 -14.38 -4.50
CA GLN A 175 2.09 -14.52 -5.94
C GLN A 175 1.63 -13.29 -6.72
N ILE A 176 2.00 -13.27 -7.98
CA ILE A 176 1.39 -12.41 -9.00
C ILE A 176 0.45 -13.25 -9.84
N GLY A 177 -0.80 -12.81 -9.91
CA GLY A 177 -1.79 -13.32 -10.83
C GLY A 177 -1.88 -12.46 -12.10
N ALA A 178 -2.34 -13.05 -13.19
CA ALA A 178 -2.70 -12.35 -14.41
C ALA A 178 -4.11 -12.74 -14.84
N TYR A 179 -4.95 -11.76 -15.12
CA TYR A 179 -6.27 -11.99 -15.70
C TYR A 179 -6.33 -11.41 -17.10
N HIS A 180 -6.42 -12.27 -18.08
CA HIS A 180 -6.59 -11.92 -19.49
C HIS A 180 -8.08 -11.79 -19.78
N PHE A 181 -8.52 -10.66 -20.30
CA PHE A 181 -9.97 -10.43 -20.56
C PHE A 181 -10.58 -11.43 -21.55
N GLU A 182 -9.77 -12.04 -22.43
CA GLU A 182 -10.24 -13.05 -23.38
C GLU A 182 -10.16 -14.49 -22.85
N SER A 183 -9.11 -14.85 -22.10
CA SER A 183 -8.80 -16.24 -21.72
C SER A 183 -8.94 -16.55 -20.23
N GLY A 184 -9.16 -15.55 -19.39
CA GLY A 184 -9.35 -15.72 -17.97
C GLY A 184 -8.06 -15.63 -17.15
N TYR A 185 -8.10 -16.16 -15.92
CA TYR A 185 -7.05 -16.06 -14.93
C TYR A 185 -5.96 -17.12 -15.11
N GLU A 186 -4.69 -16.72 -14.90
CA GLU A 186 -3.55 -17.61 -14.68
C GLU A 186 -2.70 -17.16 -13.48
N GLU A 187 -2.07 -18.10 -12.80
CA GLU A 187 -0.99 -17.85 -11.85
C GLU A 187 0.28 -17.57 -12.64
N LEU A 188 0.82 -16.37 -12.49
CA LEU A 188 1.95 -15.93 -13.30
C LEU A 188 3.29 -16.24 -12.64
N LEU A 189 3.43 -15.93 -11.35
CA LEU A 189 4.66 -16.05 -10.59
C LEU A 189 4.39 -16.22 -9.10
N LEU A 190 5.06 -17.17 -8.47
CA LEU A 190 5.08 -17.38 -7.02
C LEU A 190 6.41 -16.85 -6.45
N PHE A 191 6.35 -16.05 -5.40
CA PHE A 191 7.53 -15.61 -4.66
C PHE A 191 7.95 -16.66 -3.62
N ASP A 192 9.26 -16.84 -3.46
CA ASP A 192 9.84 -17.61 -2.38
C ASP A 192 9.61 -16.90 -1.03
N VAL A 193 9.77 -17.65 0.06
CA VAL A 193 9.85 -17.05 1.41
C VAL A 193 11.10 -16.15 1.48
N LEU A 194 10.93 -15.02 2.18
CA LEU A 194 12.01 -14.06 2.39
C LEU A 194 12.96 -14.53 3.51
N ASP A 195 13.96 -13.71 3.78
CA ASP A 195 14.82 -13.88 4.92
C ASP A 195 13.99 -14.06 6.21
N HIS A 196 14.55 -14.72 7.20
CA HIS A 196 13.86 -15.05 8.45
C HIS A 196 12.54 -15.83 8.29
N GLN A 197 12.37 -16.54 7.17
CA GLN A 197 11.18 -17.36 6.88
C GLN A 197 9.86 -16.58 6.84
N GLN A 198 9.93 -15.30 6.52
CA GLN A 198 8.75 -14.48 6.32
C GLN A 198 8.11 -14.73 4.95
N GLN A 199 6.80 -14.60 4.86
CA GLN A 199 6.10 -14.56 3.58
C GLN A 199 6.46 -13.27 2.84
N ALA A 200 6.49 -13.33 1.50
CA ALA A 200 6.80 -12.18 0.68
C ALA A 200 5.74 -11.08 0.78
N VAL A 201 4.47 -11.47 0.81
CA VAL A 201 3.32 -10.56 0.89
C VAL A 201 3.42 -9.45 -0.17
N PRO A 202 3.26 -9.76 -1.47
CA PRO A 202 3.23 -8.73 -2.51
C PRO A 202 2.09 -7.75 -2.27
N THR A 203 2.40 -6.45 -2.28
CA THR A 203 1.46 -5.37 -1.91
C THR A 203 1.21 -4.40 -3.04
N GLY A 204 2.21 -3.63 -3.47
CA GLY A 204 2.11 -2.72 -4.59
C GLY A 204 2.63 -3.34 -5.88
N ILE A 205 2.05 -2.96 -7.00
CA ILE A 205 2.44 -3.44 -8.33
C ILE A 205 2.38 -2.30 -9.35
N ALA A 206 3.43 -2.14 -10.15
CA ALA A 206 3.49 -1.16 -11.23
C ALA A 206 4.12 -1.76 -12.49
N LEU A 207 3.84 -1.15 -13.64
CA LEU A 207 4.52 -1.48 -14.90
C LEU A 207 5.69 -0.54 -15.13
N ASP A 208 6.82 -1.07 -15.60
CA ASP A 208 7.87 -0.26 -16.21
C ASP A 208 7.50 0.12 -17.66
N VAL A 209 8.30 0.99 -18.28
CA VAL A 209 8.08 1.42 -19.68
C VAL A 209 8.20 0.27 -20.70
N LYS A 210 8.77 -0.88 -20.33
CA LYS A 210 8.87 -2.07 -21.17
C LYS A 210 7.74 -3.05 -20.98
N GLY A 211 6.86 -2.77 -20.01
CA GLY A 211 5.74 -3.62 -19.65
C GLY A 211 6.06 -4.75 -18.68
N ASN A 212 7.22 -4.73 -18.01
CA ASN A 212 7.53 -5.62 -16.90
C ASN A 212 7.00 -5.07 -15.58
N LEU A 213 7.01 -5.88 -14.51
CA LEU A 213 6.43 -5.47 -13.24
C LEU A 213 7.49 -5.09 -12.22
N LEU A 214 7.18 -4.06 -11.46
CA LEU A 214 7.80 -3.72 -10.19
C LEU A 214 6.82 -4.11 -9.09
N VAL A 215 7.30 -4.81 -8.07
CA VAL A 215 6.45 -5.34 -7.00
C VAL A 215 7.09 -5.06 -5.66
N THR A 216 6.35 -4.40 -4.77
CA THR A 216 6.75 -4.30 -3.37
C THR A 216 6.36 -5.56 -2.61
N LEU A 217 7.31 -6.10 -1.86
CA LEU A 217 7.13 -7.23 -0.97
C LEU A 217 7.21 -6.72 0.47
N PHE A 218 6.07 -6.76 1.15
CA PHE A 218 5.91 -6.16 2.47
C PHE A 218 6.70 -6.89 3.55
N SER A 219 6.90 -8.18 3.40
CA SER A 219 7.43 -9.09 4.43
C SER A 219 6.49 -9.25 5.62
N GLY A 220 6.13 -10.45 5.95
CA GLY A 220 5.30 -10.68 7.12
C GLY A 220 4.54 -12.00 7.09
N GLN A 221 3.57 -12.09 7.96
CA GLN A 221 2.61 -13.18 7.97
C GLN A 221 1.22 -12.57 7.96
N LEU A 222 0.58 -12.56 6.83
CA LEU A 222 -0.77 -12.02 6.70
C LEU A 222 -1.78 -12.70 7.63
N TRP A 223 -1.45 -13.91 8.10
CA TRP A 223 -2.24 -14.75 8.97
C TRP A 223 -1.53 -15.09 10.29
N ALA A 224 -0.72 -14.19 10.83
CA ALA A 224 -0.13 -14.37 12.17
C ALA A 224 -1.19 -14.23 13.26
N TYR A 225 -2.01 -15.24 13.40
CA TYR A 225 -3.23 -15.25 14.20
C TYR A 225 -3.05 -15.21 15.70
N TYR A 226 -1.90 -15.55 16.20
CA TYR A 226 -1.72 -15.82 17.62
C TYR A 226 -0.72 -14.88 18.27
N GLY A 227 -0.99 -13.63 18.14
CA GLY A 227 -0.88 -12.61 19.17
C GLY A 227 0.43 -12.29 19.83
N GLU A 228 1.48 -12.94 19.50
CA GLU A 228 2.78 -12.70 20.14
C GLU A 228 3.86 -12.33 19.11
N THR A 229 3.55 -12.37 17.83
CA THR A 229 4.52 -12.09 16.77
C THR A 229 4.17 -10.80 16.04
N ILE A 230 5.19 -10.02 15.83
CA ILE A 230 5.16 -8.86 14.93
C ILE A 230 4.84 -9.36 13.53
N SER A 231 3.91 -8.71 12.84
CA SER A 231 3.45 -9.11 11.53
C SER A 231 4.46 -8.87 10.41
N PHE A 232 5.62 -8.28 10.71
CA PHE A 232 6.70 -8.03 9.76
C PHE A 232 8.05 -8.09 10.45
N MET A 233 9.11 -8.29 9.66
CA MET A 233 10.51 -8.26 10.12
C MET A 233 11.22 -7.09 9.45
N PRO A 234 11.69 -6.07 10.18
CA PRO A 234 12.46 -4.97 9.60
C PRO A 234 13.68 -5.46 8.85
N GLY A 235 13.86 -4.92 7.64
CA GLY A 235 14.95 -5.30 6.76
C GLY A 235 14.65 -6.47 5.82
N ASP A 236 13.52 -7.16 5.97
CA ASP A 236 13.15 -8.27 5.10
C ASP A 236 12.32 -7.84 3.88
N ALA A 237 11.66 -6.70 3.95
CA ALA A 237 10.88 -6.18 2.82
C ALA A 237 11.79 -5.85 1.63
N LYS A 238 11.28 -6.04 0.42
CA LYS A 238 12.04 -5.93 -0.81
C LYS A 238 11.24 -5.22 -1.91
N LEU A 239 11.95 -4.70 -2.89
CA LEU A 239 11.41 -4.31 -4.18
C LEU A 239 11.89 -5.32 -5.23
N ALA A 240 10.97 -6.02 -5.87
CA ALA A 240 11.25 -7.02 -6.89
C ALA A 240 10.96 -6.44 -8.29
N TYR A 241 11.75 -6.87 -9.26
CA TYR A 241 11.52 -6.71 -10.69
C TYR A 241 11.10 -8.06 -11.26
N VAL A 242 9.99 -8.13 -11.96
CA VAL A 242 9.47 -9.34 -12.59
C VAL A 242 9.53 -9.21 -14.10
N ASN A 243 10.33 -10.05 -14.73
CA ASN A 243 10.37 -10.17 -16.18
C ASN A 243 9.19 -11.03 -16.63
N LEU A 244 8.22 -10.42 -17.32
CA LEU A 244 7.01 -11.11 -17.78
C LEU A 244 7.27 -12.13 -18.89
N ALA A 245 8.27 -11.89 -19.74
CA ALA A 245 8.58 -12.80 -20.84
C ALA A 245 9.15 -14.14 -20.36
N ASP A 246 10.02 -14.09 -19.36
CA ASP A 246 10.70 -15.27 -18.81
C ASP A 246 10.00 -15.82 -17.56
N ARG A 247 9.03 -15.10 -16.99
CA ARG A 247 8.37 -15.40 -15.70
C ARG A 247 9.38 -15.60 -14.57
N THR A 248 10.36 -14.71 -14.50
CA THR A 248 11.40 -14.71 -13.47
C THR A 248 11.39 -13.39 -12.72
N PHE A 249 12.00 -13.37 -11.54
CA PHE A 249 12.18 -12.15 -10.79
C PHE A 249 13.59 -11.99 -10.24
N GLU A 250 13.96 -10.75 -9.95
CA GLU A 250 15.15 -10.39 -9.18
C GLU A 250 14.82 -9.30 -8.16
N TYR A 251 15.56 -9.24 -7.06
CA TYR A 251 15.42 -8.16 -6.10
C TYR A 251 16.24 -6.95 -6.52
N LEU A 252 15.57 -5.84 -6.80
CA LEU A 252 16.22 -4.56 -7.09
C LEU A 252 16.75 -3.90 -5.83
N LEU A 253 15.95 -3.95 -4.75
CA LEU A 253 16.31 -3.42 -3.43
C LEU A 253 15.93 -4.44 -2.35
N GLU A 254 16.81 -4.52 -1.35
CA GLU A 254 16.64 -5.32 -0.16
C GLU A 254 16.83 -4.43 1.08
N GLY A 255 16.44 -4.92 2.25
CA GLY A 255 16.63 -4.19 3.49
C GLY A 255 15.57 -3.10 3.76
N LEU A 256 14.44 -3.15 3.06
CA LEU A 256 13.28 -2.32 3.36
C LEU A 256 12.51 -2.88 4.58
N THR A 257 11.62 -2.09 5.15
CA THR A 257 10.90 -2.55 6.36
C THR A 257 9.48 -3.01 6.06
N THR A 258 8.64 -2.16 5.48
CA THR A 258 7.27 -2.48 5.11
C THR A 258 6.96 -1.82 3.77
N ALA A 259 7.58 -2.34 2.71
CA ALA A 259 7.35 -1.83 1.37
C ALA A 259 5.88 -2.07 0.97
N ILE A 260 5.10 -0.99 0.78
CA ILE A 260 3.64 -1.08 0.65
C ILE A 260 3.15 -0.78 -0.75
N ASP A 261 3.77 0.15 -1.46
CA ASP A 261 3.33 0.50 -2.81
C ASP A 261 4.47 1.06 -3.68
N VAL A 262 4.28 1.00 -5.00
CA VAL A 262 5.27 1.39 -6.00
C VAL A 262 4.60 1.97 -7.24
N VAL A 263 5.21 3.02 -7.82
CA VAL A 263 4.84 3.56 -9.13
C VAL A 263 6.08 3.94 -9.94
N THR A 264 5.93 4.09 -11.25
CA THR A 264 6.96 4.58 -12.15
C THR A 264 6.53 5.88 -12.82
N ASP A 265 7.48 6.73 -13.17
CA ASP A 265 7.24 7.86 -14.06
C ASP A 265 7.58 7.53 -15.53
N ALA A 266 7.39 8.51 -16.42
CA ALA A 266 7.67 8.34 -17.84
C ALA A 266 9.17 8.17 -18.18
N ASP A 267 10.06 8.52 -17.26
CA ASP A 267 11.51 8.35 -17.36
C ASP A 267 11.98 7.02 -16.73
N ASP A 268 11.02 6.17 -16.31
CA ASP A 268 11.27 4.89 -15.64
C ASP A 268 11.95 5.03 -14.28
N ASN A 269 11.84 6.19 -13.62
CA ASN A 269 12.21 6.31 -12.22
C ASN A 269 11.16 5.58 -11.37
N VAL A 270 11.61 4.90 -10.34
CA VAL A 270 10.79 4.08 -9.46
C VAL A 270 10.57 4.82 -8.14
N TYR A 271 9.34 5.07 -7.77
CA TYR A 271 8.95 5.66 -6.49
C TYR A 271 8.27 4.58 -5.66
N PHE A 272 8.65 4.45 -4.39
CA PHE A 272 8.08 3.43 -3.51
C PHE A 272 7.89 3.94 -2.09
N LEU A 273 6.88 3.36 -1.44
CA LEU A 273 6.50 3.67 -0.06
C LEU A 273 6.91 2.54 0.89
N GLU A 274 7.35 2.95 2.07
CA GLU A 274 7.37 2.11 3.26
C GLU A 274 6.33 2.63 4.26
N MET A 275 5.43 1.77 4.72
CA MET A 275 4.36 2.17 5.64
C MET A 275 4.91 2.57 7.01
N THR A 276 5.93 1.87 7.49
CA THR A 276 6.73 2.20 8.67
C THR A 276 8.18 1.80 8.43
N THR A 277 9.13 2.59 8.90
CA THR A 277 10.56 2.26 8.85
C THR A 277 11.13 1.97 10.24
N ALA A 278 10.31 2.11 11.27
CA ALA A 278 10.72 1.95 12.65
C ALA A 278 10.24 0.61 13.23
N TRP A 279 11.09 0.01 14.05
CA TRP A 279 10.73 -1.16 14.84
C TRP A 279 9.83 -0.75 16.02
N PRO A 280 8.71 -1.44 16.27
CA PRO A 280 7.90 -1.16 17.43
C PRO A 280 8.65 -1.49 18.72
N THR A 281 8.75 -0.54 19.61
CA THR A 281 9.38 -0.72 20.91
C THR A 281 8.46 -1.38 21.93
N ASN A 282 7.15 -1.38 21.67
CA ASN A 282 6.14 -1.93 22.56
C ASN A 282 5.36 -3.03 21.83
N LEU A 283 5.46 -4.24 22.35
CA LEU A 283 4.59 -5.34 21.95
C LEU A 283 3.15 -5.03 22.34
N ILE A 284 2.22 -5.63 21.61
CA ILE A 284 0.78 -5.51 21.78
C ILE A 284 0.39 -5.64 23.26
N SER A 285 -0.25 -4.60 23.80
CA SER A 285 -0.85 -4.68 25.11
C SER A 285 -2.12 -5.54 25.05
N ARG A 286 -2.25 -6.54 25.93
CA ARG A 286 -3.50 -7.29 26.12
C ARG A 286 -4.67 -6.42 26.57
N GLU A 287 -4.39 -5.20 27.02
CA GLU A 287 -5.39 -4.21 27.48
C GLU A 287 -5.87 -3.31 26.32
N PHE A 288 -5.42 -3.55 25.11
CA PHE A 288 -5.87 -2.78 23.96
C PHE A 288 -7.36 -3.05 23.69
N ASP A 289 -8.13 -1.97 23.64
CA ASP A 289 -9.54 -1.98 23.28
C ASP A 289 -9.75 -1.06 22.08
N LEU A 290 -10.09 -1.64 20.94
CA LEU A 290 -10.35 -0.93 19.69
C LEU A 290 -11.40 0.17 19.83
N TYR A 291 -12.38 -0.03 20.70
CA TYR A 291 -13.51 0.90 20.92
C TYR A 291 -13.23 1.95 21.99
N ASN A 292 -12.16 1.78 22.76
CA ASN A 292 -11.73 2.75 23.75
C ASN A 292 -10.74 3.74 23.13
N ARG A 293 -11.18 4.99 22.94
CA ARG A 293 -10.32 6.04 22.33
C ARG A 293 -9.06 6.36 23.14
N ASN A 294 -9.00 5.97 24.39
CA ASN A 294 -7.84 6.16 25.27
C ASN A 294 -7.07 4.86 25.49
N SER A 295 -7.27 3.86 24.67
CA SER A 295 -6.54 2.60 24.74
C SER A 295 -5.02 2.82 24.57
N PRO A 296 -4.20 1.93 25.13
CA PRO A 296 -2.75 1.94 24.93
C PRO A 296 -2.34 1.91 23.45
N PRO A 297 -1.04 2.08 23.15
CA PRO A 297 -0.54 2.17 21.79
C PRO A 297 -1.03 1.10 20.85
N ASP A 298 -1.08 1.45 19.59
CA ASP A 298 -1.50 0.63 18.49
C ASP A 298 -0.85 -0.77 18.53
N PRO A 299 -1.64 -1.83 18.56
CA PRO A 299 -1.10 -3.18 18.67
C PRO A 299 -0.50 -3.73 17.38
N GLY A 300 -0.66 -3.07 16.23
CA GLY A 300 -0.22 -3.58 14.94
C GLY A 300 1.28 -3.67 14.75
N GLY A 301 2.03 -3.10 15.66
CA GLY A 301 3.48 -3.01 15.52
C GLY A 301 3.92 -1.91 14.54
N TYR A 302 2.99 -1.19 13.93
CA TYR A 302 3.31 -0.09 13.04
C TYR A 302 3.56 1.19 13.84
N VAL A 303 4.71 1.82 13.58
CA VAL A 303 5.06 3.09 14.22
C VAL A 303 4.56 4.24 13.37
N ARG A 304 3.60 4.99 13.88
CA ARG A 304 3.04 6.15 13.18
C ARG A 304 4.09 7.25 12.97
N TYR A 305 3.95 7.98 11.90
CA TYR A 305 4.89 9.04 11.48
C TYR A 305 6.32 8.52 11.30
N SER A 306 6.47 7.29 10.87
CA SER A 306 7.75 6.72 10.45
C SER A 306 7.74 6.21 9.00
N GLY A 307 6.65 6.41 8.29
CA GLY A 307 6.56 6.06 6.87
C GLY A 307 7.50 6.91 6.02
N ARG A 308 7.87 6.38 4.86
CA ARG A 308 8.87 6.98 3.98
C ARG A 308 8.50 6.83 2.51
N LEU A 309 8.69 7.91 1.74
CA LEU A 309 8.71 7.90 0.29
C LEU A 309 10.15 7.93 -0.19
N SER A 310 10.51 7.00 -1.04
CA SER A 310 11.83 6.92 -1.67
C SER A 310 11.72 6.84 -3.18
N MET A 311 12.82 7.19 -3.87
CA MET A 311 12.93 7.11 -5.32
C MET A 311 14.24 6.39 -5.69
N MET A 312 14.18 5.54 -6.69
CA MET A 312 15.32 4.96 -7.37
C MET A 312 15.31 5.45 -8.83
N ARG A 313 16.42 6.02 -9.29
CA ARG A 313 16.52 6.48 -10.68
C ARG A 313 16.61 5.30 -11.64
N SER A 314 16.02 5.48 -12.83
CA SER A 314 16.13 4.53 -13.93
C SER A 314 17.59 4.15 -14.20
N GLY A 315 17.84 2.83 -14.30
CA GLY A 315 19.17 2.27 -14.53
C GLY A 315 20.18 2.44 -13.39
N SER A 316 19.74 2.88 -12.20
CA SER A 316 20.58 3.03 -11.01
C SER A 316 20.03 2.19 -9.86
N LYS A 317 20.92 1.82 -8.93
CA LYS A 317 20.52 1.24 -7.63
C LYS A 317 20.63 2.27 -6.49
N GLU A 318 20.91 3.53 -6.82
CA GLU A 318 20.98 4.60 -5.82
C GLU A 318 19.56 5.01 -5.40
N VAL A 319 19.32 5.04 -4.10
CA VAL A 319 18.04 5.38 -3.50
C VAL A 319 18.10 6.76 -2.86
N PHE A 320 17.13 7.58 -3.18
CA PHE A 320 16.95 8.92 -2.64
C PHE A 320 15.70 8.94 -1.78
N VAL A 321 15.84 9.40 -0.54
CA VAL A 321 14.69 9.66 0.33
C VAL A 321 14.07 11.00 -0.06
N LEU A 322 12.81 10.99 -0.45
CA LEU A 322 12.06 12.18 -0.87
C LEU A 322 11.21 12.78 0.26
N ALA A 323 10.62 11.94 1.11
CA ALA A 323 9.87 12.38 2.28
C ALA A 323 9.91 11.32 3.39
N GLU A 324 9.95 11.78 4.63
CA GLU A 324 9.91 10.97 5.85
C GLU A 324 8.83 11.46 6.80
N GLY A 325 8.53 10.68 7.83
CA GLY A 325 7.53 11.06 8.82
C GLY A 325 6.10 10.95 8.33
N LEU A 326 5.85 10.13 7.30
CA LEU A 326 4.50 9.87 6.79
C LEU A 326 3.71 9.04 7.80
N ASP A 327 2.43 9.36 7.95
CA ASP A 327 1.55 8.68 8.88
C ASP A 327 0.91 7.43 8.26
N LEU A 328 1.58 6.29 8.39
CA LEU A 328 1.15 4.99 7.84
C LEU A 328 0.59 5.13 6.41
N PRO A 329 1.45 5.51 5.43
CA PRO A 329 1.03 5.62 4.04
C PRO A 329 0.65 4.24 3.49
N THR A 330 -0.35 4.20 2.59
CA THR A 330 -0.93 2.95 2.09
C THR A 330 -0.95 2.83 0.58
N ASN A 331 -0.96 3.96 -0.13
CA ASN A 331 -1.05 3.94 -1.58
C ASN A 331 -0.33 5.16 -2.18
N LEU A 332 0.23 4.95 -3.36
CA LEU A 332 0.99 5.92 -4.14
C LEU A 332 0.44 5.94 -5.56
N SER A 333 0.18 7.13 -6.08
CA SER A 333 -0.10 7.31 -7.50
C SER A 333 0.68 8.49 -8.06
N ILE A 334 0.87 8.51 -9.38
CA ILE A 334 1.61 9.56 -10.08
C ILE A 334 0.81 10.07 -11.27
N HIS A 335 0.76 11.39 -11.44
CA HIS A 335 0.15 12.02 -12.60
C HIS A 335 0.75 13.42 -12.83
N ASP A 336 1.09 13.71 -14.08
CA ASP A 336 1.60 15.04 -14.53
C ASP A 336 2.71 15.62 -13.63
N GLY A 337 3.66 14.77 -13.19
CA GLY A 337 4.76 15.17 -12.34
C GLY A 337 4.35 15.48 -10.89
N GLN A 338 3.20 15.00 -10.47
CA GLN A 338 2.76 15.01 -9.07
C GLN A 338 2.60 13.57 -8.55
N LEU A 339 3.08 13.34 -7.34
CA LEU A 339 2.80 12.13 -6.58
C LEU A 339 1.66 12.41 -5.61
N PHE A 340 0.77 11.44 -5.44
CA PHE A 340 -0.29 11.46 -4.45
C PHE A 340 -0.10 10.30 -3.48
N ILE A 341 -0.14 10.59 -2.18
CA ILE A 341 0.08 9.60 -1.13
C ILE A 341 -1.14 9.56 -0.22
N SER A 342 -1.79 8.40 -0.18
CA SER A 342 -2.82 8.09 0.81
C SER A 342 -2.18 7.72 2.14
N SER A 343 -2.67 8.28 3.25
CA SER A 343 -2.11 8.03 4.60
C SER A 343 -3.18 8.06 5.69
N GLY A 344 -2.81 7.65 6.91
CA GLY A 344 -3.70 7.66 8.06
C GLY A 344 -4.45 6.35 8.25
N GLN A 345 -3.79 5.21 8.03
CA GLN A 345 -4.35 3.88 8.28
C GLN A 345 -4.75 3.69 9.74
N GLY A 346 -5.89 3.02 9.96
CA GLY A 346 -6.43 2.63 11.27
C GLY A 346 -7.84 3.12 11.53
N THR A 347 -8.37 2.90 12.74
CA THR A 347 -9.74 3.29 13.12
C THR A 347 -9.88 4.82 13.15
N PRO A 348 -10.66 5.44 12.24
CA PRO A 348 -10.76 6.90 12.17
C PRO A 348 -11.24 7.52 13.46
N GLY A 349 -10.59 8.61 13.89
CA GLY A 349 -10.88 9.36 15.10
C GLY A 349 -10.43 8.67 16.40
N ARG A 350 -9.80 7.50 16.35
CA ARG A 350 -9.17 6.92 17.52
C ARG A 350 -7.89 7.71 17.86
N ASN A 351 -7.72 8.06 19.14
CA ASN A 351 -6.51 8.71 19.61
C ASN A 351 -5.38 7.68 19.77
N VAL A 352 -4.22 8.00 19.23
CA VAL A 352 -3.01 7.16 19.33
C VAL A 352 -1.85 7.96 19.90
N TRP A 353 -0.99 7.28 20.65
CA TRP A 353 0.24 7.86 21.17
C TRP A 353 1.33 7.81 20.10
N THR A 354 1.96 8.94 19.85
CA THR A 354 3.05 9.09 18.89
C THR A 354 4.19 9.88 19.49
N HIS A 355 5.33 9.97 18.82
CA HIS A 355 6.42 10.87 19.23
C HIS A 355 6.01 12.37 19.19
N GLN A 356 4.92 12.69 18.50
CA GLN A 356 4.34 14.04 18.47
C GLN A 356 3.28 14.28 19.55
N GLY A 357 3.03 13.27 20.41
CA GLY A 357 1.98 13.30 21.41
C GLY A 357 0.77 12.44 21.03
N VAL A 358 -0.37 12.72 21.67
CA VAL A 358 -1.64 12.05 21.36
C VAL A 358 -2.31 12.73 20.18
N VAL A 359 -2.52 11.97 19.11
CA VAL A 359 -3.14 12.47 17.87
C VAL A 359 -4.30 11.57 17.44
N PRO A 360 -5.38 12.10 16.84
CA PRO A 360 -6.40 11.28 16.22
C PRO A 360 -5.90 10.64 14.92
N ILE A 361 -6.38 9.45 14.62
CA ILE A 361 -6.20 8.85 13.30
C ILE A 361 -7.09 9.58 12.30
N GLU A 362 -6.50 10.14 11.26
CA GLU A 362 -7.19 10.86 10.19
C GLU A 362 -6.66 10.43 8.83
N GLY A 363 -7.55 9.93 7.97
CA GLY A 363 -7.21 9.62 6.59
C GLY A 363 -7.04 10.90 5.76
N LYS A 364 -5.94 10.97 5.01
CA LYS A 364 -5.59 12.13 4.15
C LYS A 364 -4.92 11.66 2.88
N ILE A 365 -5.03 12.47 1.84
CA ILE A 365 -4.18 12.36 0.66
C ILE A 365 -3.35 13.64 0.56
N PHE A 366 -2.05 13.47 0.38
CA PHE A 366 -1.11 14.55 0.13
C PHE A 366 -0.62 14.50 -1.30
N SER A 367 -0.38 15.66 -1.91
CA SER A 367 0.34 15.78 -3.17
C SER A 367 1.77 16.27 -2.96
N TYR A 368 2.66 15.81 -3.83
CA TYR A 368 4.08 16.20 -3.85
C TYR A 368 4.47 16.51 -5.29
N SER A 369 4.97 17.72 -5.54
CA SER A 369 5.45 18.10 -6.88
C SER A 369 6.85 17.54 -7.12
N LEU A 370 7.03 16.81 -8.22
CA LEU A 370 8.32 16.35 -8.72
C LEU A 370 9.01 17.41 -9.59
N ASN A 371 8.25 18.37 -10.12
CA ASN A 371 8.76 19.45 -10.93
C ASN A 371 9.29 20.57 -10.03
N ARG A 372 10.60 20.68 -9.92
CA ARG A 372 11.31 21.83 -9.35
C ARG A 372 12.23 22.46 -10.38
#